data_e4470de9f2a2a44d24d628e7c6c79a90
#
_entry.id   e4470de9f2a2a44d24d628e7c6c79a90
#
_cell.length_a   1.000
_cell.length_b   1.000
_cell.length_c   1.000
_cell.angle_alpha   90.00
_cell.angle_beta   90.00
_cell.angle_gamma   90.00
#
_symmetry.space_group_name_H-M   'P 1'
#
loop_
_entity.id
_entity.type
_entity.pdbx_description
1 polymer ?
#
loop_
_entity_poly.entity_id
_entity_poly.type
_entity_poly.pdbx_seq_one_letter_code
_entity_poly.pdbx_strand_id
1 'polypeptide(L)'
;MTRETASSTQNEASVTLLSVKIGLTACSSLKSKRSCLRPLLSRIHKEFNVGVSETGLLDFWQSAWISCAIVSNDSRHNAQVANEILLMIESSFPNVVVDEYHLEYR
;
A
#
# COMPACT_ATOMS: atom_id res chain seq x y z
N MET A 1 9.18 3.80 -27.88
CA MET A 1 8.17 3.26 -27.85
C MET A 1 7.11 3.92 -28.41
N THR A 2 6.31 3.47 -28.83
CA THR A 2 5.39 4.09 -29.39
C THR A 2 4.16 3.78 -29.08
N ARG A 3 3.34 4.11 -29.04
CA ARG A 3 2.20 3.87 -28.82
C ARG A 3 1.26 4.32 -29.41
N GLU A 4 0.49 4.19 -29.43
CA GLU A 4 -0.37 4.50 -29.79
C GLU A 4 -1.49 4.54 -29.76
N THR A 5 -2.33 4.94 -29.92
CA THR A 5 -3.36 5.03 -29.77
C THR A 5 -4.32 5.35 -30.38
N ALA A 6 -5.03 5.23 -30.43
CA ALA A 6 -5.91 5.39 -31.05
C ALA A 6 -7.08 5.78 -30.78
N SER A 7 -7.68 5.82 -30.48
CA SER A 7 -8.85 6.15 -30.40
C SER A 7 -9.55 6.05 -29.37
N SER A 8 -10.17 6.12 -29.01
CA SER A 8 -11.06 6.16 -28.21
C SER A 8 -11.23 5.55 -27.40
N THR A 9 -11.33 5.68 -26.59
CA THR A 9 -11.44 5.17 -25.96
C THR A 9 -12.20 5.03 -24.95
N GLN A 10 -12.58 4.09 -24.59
CA GLN A 10 -13.44 3.66 -23.57
C GLN A 10 -12.68 3.18 -22.35
N ASN A 11 -11.43 3.45 -22.26
CA ASN A 11 -10.63 3.06 -21.12
C ASN A 11 -10.83 4.06 -19.98
N GLU A 12 -11.39 3.58 -18.87
CA GLU A 12 -11.68 4.42 -17.71
C GLU A 12 -10.84 4.01 -16.51
N ALA A 13 -9.62 3.60 -16.73
CA ALA A 13 -8.74 3.18 -15.66
C ALA A 13 -8.54 4.29 -14.64
N SER A 14 -8.65 3.94 -13.38
CA SER A 14 -8.42 4.82 -12.25
C SER A 14 -7.36 4.19 -11.36
N VAL A 15 -6.37 4.98 -10.94
CA VAL A 15 -5.34 4.53 -10.03
C VAL A 15 -5.40 5.37 -8.77
N THR A 16 -5.43 4.71 -7.64
CA THR A 16 -5.34 5.38 -6.35
C THR A 16 -4.08 4.88 -5.65
N LEU A 17 -3.25 5.80 -5.23
CA LEU A 17 -2.05 5.48 -4.47
C LEU A 17 -2.36 5.71 -2.99
N LEU A 18 -2.30 4.63 -2.22
CA LEU A 18 -2.41 4.69 -0.77
C LEU A 18 -1.01 4.61 -0.19
N SER A 19 -0.57 5.63 0.51
CA SER A 19 0.71 5.61 1.22
C SER A 19 0.43 5.65 2.71
N VAL A 20 1.03 4.72 3.44
CA VAL A 20 0.78 4.56 4.89
C VAL A 20 2.11 4.61 5.62
N LYS A 21 2.17 5.48 6.62
CA LYS A 21 3.31 5.47 7.54
C LYS A 21 2.94 4.60 8.71
N ILE A 22 3.77 3.59 8.96
CA ILE A 22 3.50 2.63 10.02
C ILE A 22 4.63 2.63 11.05
N GLY A 23 4.25 2.39 12.30
CA GLY A 23 5.18 2.14 13.38
C GLY A 23 5.31 0.64 13.60
N LEU A 24 6.54 0.18 13.82
CA LEU A 24 6.88 -1.23 13.98
C LEU A 24 7.46 -1.42 15.37
N THR A 25 6.60 -1.59 16.35
CA THR A 25 6.97 -1.49 17.77
C THR A 25 7.90 -2.60 18.24
N ALA A 26 7.91 -3.74 17.54
CA ALA A 26 8.70 -4.91 17.94
C ALA A 26 10.05 -5.01 17.24
N CYS A 27 10.38 -4.06 16.34
CA CYS A 27 11.61 -4.16 15.56
C CYS A 27 12.78 -3.52 16.26
N SER A 28 13.92 -4.20 16.25
CA SER A 28 15.15 -3.74 16.90
C SER A 28 16.34 -3.66 15.93
N SER A 29 16.12 -3.94 14.66
CA SER A 29 17.17 -3.89 13.64
C SER A 29 16.51 -3.85 12.26
N LEU A 30 17.29 -3.54 11.23
CA LEU A 30 16.79 -3.62 9.84
C LEU A 30 16.45 -5.04 9.45
N LYS A 31 17.17 -6.02 10.00
CA LYS A 31 16.88 -7.42 9.73
C LYS A 31 15.53 -7.83 10.30
N SER A 32 15.23 -7.44 11.54
CA SER A 32 13.94 -7.74 12.15
C SER A 32 12.82 -6.98 11.44
N LYS A 33 13.10 -5.77 10.94
CA LYS A 33 12.13 -5.00 10.17
C LYS A 33 11.70 -5.76 8.91
N ARG A 34 12.66 -6.33 8.18
CA ARG A 34 12.33 -7.12 6.98
C ARG A 34 11.43 -8.29 7.34
N SER A 35 11.71 -8.95 8.45
CA SER A 35 10.90 -10.08 8.91
C SER A 35 9.50 -9.64 9.29
N CYS A 36 9.33 -8.44 9.83
CA CYS A 36 8.02 -7.90 10.17
C CYS A 36 7.25 -7.46 8.92
N LEU A 37 7.93 -6.82 7.97
CA LEU A 37 7.26 -6.26 6.79
C LEU A 37 6.85 -7.32 5.77
N ARG A 38 7.66 -8.36 5.60
CA ARG A 38 7.40 -9.34 4.55
C ARG A 38 6.01 -9.97 4.62
N PRO A 39 5.55 -10.45 5.78
CA PRO A 39 4.18 -10.99 5.86
C PRO A 39 3.12 -9.93 5.61
N LEU A 40 3.34 -8.70 6.06
CA LEU A 40 2.39 -7.62 5.85
C LEU A 40 2.24 -7.29 4.38
N LEU A 41 3.36 -7.05 3.68
CA LEU A 41 3.33 -6.72 2.26
C LEU A 41 2.76 -7.88 1.45
N SER A 42 3.13 -9.11 1.79
CA SER A 42 2.62 -10.29 1.10
C SER A 42 1.10 -10.40 1.25
N ARG A 43 0.59 -10.18 2.46
CA ARG A 43 -0.84 -10.26 2.70
C ARG A 43 -1.61 -9.18 1.95
N ILE A 44 -1.11 -7.95 1.96
CA ILE A 44 -1.74 -6.85 1.22
C ILE A 44 -1.81 -7.21 -0.26
N HIS A 45 -0.69 -7.65 -0.81
CA HIS A 45 -0.63 -8.00 -2.24
C HIS A 45 -1.61 -9.12 -2.59
N LYS A 46 -1.65 -10.17 -1.80
CA LYS A 46 -2.47 -11.35 -2.12
C LYS A 46 -3.93 -11.13 -1.83
N GLU A 47 -4.25 -10.51 -0.71
CA GLU A 47 -5.65 -10.37 -0.31
C GLU A 47 -6.37 -9.31 -1.13
N PHE A 48 -5.69 -8.22 -1.45
CA PHE A 48 -6.32 -7.07 -2.11
C PHE A 48 -5.96 -6.95 -3.60
N ASN A 49 -5.06 -7.78 -4.08
CA ASN A 49 -4.64 -7.77 -5.47
C ASN A 49 -4.15 -6.38 -5.89
N VAL A 50 -3.26 -5.80 -5.10
CA VAL A 50 -2.68 -4.48 -5.35
C VAL A 50 -1.17 -4.61 -5.37
N GLY A 51 -0.51 -3.70 -6.08
CA GLY A 51 0.93 -3.55 -5.98
C GLY A 51 1.27 -2.89 -4.66
N VAL A 52 2.29 -3.36 -3.96
CA VAL A 52 2.68 -2.79 -2.67
C VAL A 52 4.18 -2.88 -2.49
N SER A 53 4.76 -1.85 -1.87
CA SER A 53 6.19 -1.79 -1.63
C SER A 53 6.49 -0.89 -0.45
N GLU A 54 7.61 -1.11 0.20
CA GLU A 54 8.15 -0.16 1.14
C GLU A 54 8.76 1.00 0.34
N THR A 55 8.37 2.23 0.63
CA THR A 55 8.72 3.39 -0.20
C THR A 55 9.43 4.51 0.54
N GLY A 56 9.60 4.40 1.85
CA GLY A 56 10.29 5.45 2.61
C GLY A 56 10.71 4.97 3.98
N LEU A 57 11.58 5.76 4.61
CA LEU A 57 12.16 5.46 5.91
C LEU A 57 12.93 4.14 5.91
N LEU A 58 13.61 3.86 4.80
CA LEU A 58 14.21 2.55 4.55
C LEU A 58 15.26 2.16 5.59
N ASP A 59 15.94 3.14 6.16
CA ASP A 59 17.00 2.91 7.14
C ASP A 59 16.53 3.00 8.60
N PHE A 60 15.23 3.19 8.83
CA PHE A 60 14.68 3.25 10.17
C PHE A 60 14.11 1.90 10.57
N TRP A 61 14.41 1.46 11.80
CA TRP A 61 13.96 0.13 12.26
C TRP A 61 12.49 0.08 12.61
N GLN A 62 11.99 1.16 13.18
CA GLN A 62 10.69 1.14 13.84
C GLN A 62 9.64 1.94 13.07
N SER A 63 9.94 2.35 11.87
CA SER A 63 9.01 3.08 11.02
C SER A 63 9.21 2.71 9.57
N ALA A 64 8.16 2.77 8.81
CA ALA A 64 8.21 2.53 7.37
C ALA A 64 7.10 3.30 6.68
N TRP A 65 7.39 3.77 5.49
CA TRP A 65 6.34 4.14 4.54
C TRP A 65 6.12 2.95 3.61
N ILE A 66 4.88 2.53 3.46
CA ILE A 66 4.50 1.56 2.45
C ILE A 66 3.49 2.20 1.52
N SER A 67 3.52 1.83 0.25
CA SER A 67 2.62 2.41 -0.75
C SER A 67 1.96 1.29 -1.54
N CYS A 68 0.65 1.45 -1.77
CA CYS A 68 -0.16 0.50 -2.49
C CYS A 68 -0.75 1.17 -3.72
N ALA A 69 -0.62 0.53 -4.88
CA ALA A 69 -1.23 1.02 -6.11
C ALA A 69 -2.50 0.20 -6.38
N ILE A 70 -3.64 0.88 -6.30
CA ILE A 70 -4.95 0.26 -6.47
C ILE A 70 -5.51 0.68 -7.82
N VAL A 71 -5.77 -0.28 -8.68
CA VAL A 71 -6.23 -0.02 -10.04
C VAL A 71 -7.61 -0.62 -10.24
N SER A 72 -8.53 0.19 -10.74
CA SER A 72 -9.86 -0.25 -11.15
C SER A 72 -10.43 0.78 -12.12
N ASN A 73 -11.68 0.68 -12.44
CA ASN A 73 -12.35 1.70 -13.25
C ASN A 73 -13.24 2.64 -12.40
N ASP A 74 -13.06 2.62 -11.08
CA ASP A 74 -13.90 3.43 -10.20
C ASP A 74 -13.09 3.88 -8.98
N SER A 75 -12.84 5.18 -8.89
CA SER A 75 -12.04 5.72 -7.79
C SER A 75 -12.72 5.53 -6.43
N ARG A 76 -14.05 5.45 -6.38
CA ARG A 76 -14.75 5.19 -5.12
C ARG A 76 -14.50 3.77 -4.63
N HIS A 77 -14.45 2.82 -5.56
CA HIS A 77 -14.07 1.45 -5.22
C HIS A 77 -12.63 1.41 -4.70
N ASN A 78 -11.73 2.13 -5.33
CA ASN A 78 -10.34 2.19 -4.88
C ASN A 78 -10.23 2.75 -3.47
N ALA A 79 -11.00 3.80 -3.16
CA ALA A 79 -11.01 4.37 -1.81
C ALA A 79 -11.52 3.37 -0.77
N GLN A 80 -12.51 2.56 -1.16
CA GLN A 80 -13.03 1.52 -0.28
C GLN A 80 -11.99 0.43 -0.01
N VAL A 81 -11.27 0.00 -1.05
CA VAL A 81 -10.18 -0.96 -0.91
C VAL A 81 -9.09 -0.40 0.00
N ALA A 82 -8.73 0.87 -0.17
CA ALA A 82 -7.74 1.52 0.70
C ALA A 82 -8.17 1.46 2.16
N ASN A 83 -9.44 1.74 2.43
CA ASN A 83 -9.96 1.68 3.80
C ASN A 83 -9.90 0.27 4.36
N GLU A 84 -10.21 -0.74 3.55
CA GLU A 84 -10.13 -2.12 3.97
C GLU A 84 -8.70 -2.56 4.27
N ILE A 85 -7.74 -2.06 3.50
CA ILE A 85 -6.32 -2.32 3.77
C ILE A 85 -5.94 -1.75 5.15
N LEU A 86 -6.32 -0.51 5.42
CA LEU A 86 -6.02 0.13 6.70
C LEU A 86 -6.64 -0.65 7.87
N LEU A 87 -7.89 -1.07 7.73
CA LEU A 87 -8.56 -1.85 8.77
C LEU A 87 -7.88 -3.21 8.98
N MET A 88 -7.45 -3.85 7.91
CA MET A 88 -6.76 -5.13 8.01
C MET A 88 -5.45 -4.99 8.76
N ILE A 89 -4.68 -3.94 8.45
CA ILE A 89 -3.42 -3.70 9.15
C ILE A 89 -3.66 -3.57 10.65
N GLU A 90 -4.64 -2.76 11.03
CA GLU A 90 -4.92 -2.50 12.43
C GLU A 90 -5.47 -3.71 13.17
N SER A 91 -6.25 -4.55 12.48
CA SER A 91 -6.89 -5.69 13.13
C SER A 91 -6.03 -6.95 13.15
N SER A 92 -5.12 -7.10 12.20
CA SER A 92 -4.39 -8.37 12.01
C SER A 92 -2.92 -8.32 12.34
N PHE A 93 -2.36 -7.14 12.54
CA PHE A 93 -0.93 -6.97 12.83
C PHE A 93 -0.75 -6.14 14.10
N PRO A 94 -0.82 -6.78 15.28
CA PRO A 94 -0.84 -6.05 16.56
C PRO A 94 0.42 -5.25 16.85
N ASN A 95 1.54 -5.61 16.22
CA ASN A 95 2.79 -4.87 16.40
C ASN A 95 3.00 -3.77 15.36
N VAL A 96 1.98 -3.51 14.53
CA VAL A 96 2.03 -2.48 13.50
C VAL A 96 0.98 -1.42 13.83
N VAL A 97 1.42 -0.18 13.89
CA VAL A 97 0.54 0.96 14.18
C VAL A 97 0.49 1.85 12.96
N VAL A 98 -0.71 2.23 12.54
CA VAL A 98 -0.87 3.19 11.45
C VAL A 98 -0.74 4.59 12.03
N ASP A 99 0.33 5.29 11.66
CA ASP A 99 0.58 6.65 12.16
C ASP A 99 -0.11 7.70 11.32
N GLU A 100 -0.07 7.56 10.01
CA GLU A 100 -0.75 8.48 9.10
C GLU A 100 -0.87 7.82 7.73
N TYR A 101 -1.73 8.35 6.88
CA TYR A 101 -1.86 7.86 5.52
C TYR A 101 -2.28 8.98 4.57
N HIS A 102 -2.01 8.76 3.28
CA HIS A 102 -2.39 9.67 2.21
C HIS A 102 -3.01 8.89 1.07
N LEU A 103 -4.01 9.48 0.43
CA LEU A 103 -4.61 8.95 -0.80
C LEU A 103 -4.37 9.95 -1.92
N GLU A 104 -3.86 9.45 -3.04
CA GLU A 104 -3.72 10.23 -4.26
C GLU A 104 -4.52 9.56 -5.36
N TYR A 105 -5.39 10.31 -5.98
CA TYR A 105 -6.22 9.80 -7.09
C TYR A 105 -5.60 10.23 -8.41
N ARG A 106 -5.38 9.28 -9.27
CA ARG A 106 -4.75 9.53 -10.57
C ARG A 106 -5.55 8.97 -11.73
#